data_0fc0e7d83daf55aff33a2b7f4fb8c812
#
_entry.id   0fc0e7d83daf55aff33a2b7f4fb8c812
#
_cell.length_a   1.000
_cell.length_b   1.000
_cell.length_c   1.000
_cell.angle_alpha   90.00
_cell.angle_beta   90.00
_cell.angle_gamma   90.00
#
_symmetry.space_group_name_H-M   'P 1'
#
loop_
_entity.id
_entity.type
_entity.pdbx_description
1 polymer ?
#
loop_
_entity_poly.entity_id
_entity_poly.type
_entity_poly.pdbx_seq_one_letter_code
_entity_poly.pdbx_strand_id
1 'polypeptide(L)'
;NTSPKELSKKRAEYNNKLYMDEIGKLDYYDDAEERNLIQKFMDGDKNARNRFVENRLAQVVKIARNYADRENVKKGITGMDELIAEGNVGLLEAISVIEENKKNFVDSNNVPNFDSIDGAIYMEVTNAIESLLDTVTSDKDWESAVLARTNLLNEAAKYMTEEMGRVPTKEELSEYTKIPVDEIRGIMGLSKDTQRIADTTPGHKSI
;
A
#
# COMPACT_ATOMS: atom_id res chain seq x y z
N ASN A 1 10.19 -3.43 28.70
CA ASN A 1 8.83 -3.53 28.12
C ASN A 1 8.83 -2.81 26.79
N THR A 2 9.01 -3.57 25.71
CA THR A 2 8.95 -3.06 24.34
C THR A 2 7.47 -2.88 23.95
N SER A 3 7.09 -1.72 23.42
CA SER A 3 5.70 -1.48 23.03
C SER A 3 5.28 -2.38 21.86
N PRO A 4 3.97 -2.70 21.69
CA PRO A 4 3.49 -3.49 20.56
C PRO A 4 3.90 -2.91 19.21
N LYS A 5 3.99 -1.58 19.10
CA LYS A 5 4.42 -0.85 17.89
C LYS A 5 5.92 -1.06 17.60
N GLU A 6 6.76 -1.08 18.63
CA GLU A 6 8.20 -1.38 18.48
C GLU A 6 8.47 -2.84 18.13
N LEU A 7 7.65 -3.78 18.67
CA LEU A 7 7.72 -5.19 18.31
C LEU A 7 7.33 -5.42 16.85
N SER A 8 6.28 -4.76 16.37
CA SER A 8 5.86 -4.81 14.97
C SER A 8 6.94 -4.29 14.04
N LYS A 9 7.55 -3.13 14.38
CA LYS A 9 8.66 -2.55 13.61
C LYS A 9 9.88 -3.47 13.54
N LYS A 10 10.30 -4.04 14.67
CA LYS A 10 11.43 -4.99 14.71
C LYS A 10 11.16 -6.26 13.90
N ARG A 11 9.92 -6.74 13.89
CA ARG A 11 9.51 -7.91 13.10
C ARG A 11 9.55 -7.61 11.60
N ALA A 12 9.09 -6.44 11.17
CA ALA A 12 9.16 -6.00 9.79
C ALA A 12 10.63 -5.84 9.33
N GLU A 13 11.48 -5.22 10.14
CA GLU A 13 12.92 -5.09 9.87
C GLU A 13 13.63 -6.46 9.75
N TYR A 14 13.28 -7.42 10.61
CA TYR A 14 13.82 -8.77 10.57
C TYR A 14 13.37 -9.54 9.31
N ASN A 15 12.08 -9.48 8.96
CA ASN A 15 11.55 -10.12 7.76
C ASN A 15 12.17 -9.52 6.49
N ASN A 16 12.33 -8.19 6.45
CA ASN A 16 12.97 -7.50 5.32
C ASN A 16 14.44 -7.91 5.18
N LYS A 17 15.16 -8.06 6.30
CA LYS A 17 16.54 -8.55 6.29
C LYS A 17 16.63 -9.97 5.76
N LEU A 18 15.75 -10.88 6.22
CA LEU A 18 15.70 -12.27 5.71
C LEU A 18 15.44 -12.31 4.21
N TYR A 19 14.46 -11.52 3.74
CA TYR A 19 14.13 -11.42 2.33
C TYR A 19 15.32 -10.91 1.49
N MET A 20 16.03 -9.90 1.98
CA MET A 20 17.23 -9.38 1.32
C MET A 20 18.38 -10.38 1.30
N ASP A 21 18.56 -11.16 2.38
CA ASP A 21 19.57 -12.22 2.45
C ASP A 21 19.25 -13.37 1.49
N GLU A 22 17.96 -13.70 1.28
CA GLU A 22 17.52 -14.70 0.32
C GLU A 22 17.73 -14.24 -1.13
N ILE A 23 17.34 -13.00 -1.44
CA ILE A 23 17.58 -12.42 -2.78
C ILE A 23 19.08 -12.33 -3.11
N GLY A 24 19.92 -12.00 -2.11
CA GLY A 24 21.37 -11.95 -2.29
C GLY A 24 22.03 -13.33 -2.56
N LYS A 25 21.31 -14.44 -2.33
CA LYS A 25 21.74 -15.80 -2.64
C LYS A 25 21.28 -16.28 -4.01
N LEU A 26 20.42 -15.53 -4.71
CA LEU A 26 20.01 -15.85 -6.05
C LEU A 26 21.24 -15.73 -6.97
N ASP A 27 21.46 -16.77 -7.79
CA ASP A 27 22.57 -16.79 -8.75
C ASP A 27 22.38 -15.65 -9.77
N TYR A 28 23.34 -14.76 -9.84
CA TYR A 28 23.42 -13.79 -10.93
C TYR A 28 23.95 -14.52 -12.16
N TYR A 29 23.13 -14.59 -13.22
CA TYR A 29 23.55 -15.13 -14.49
C TYR A 29 24.48 -14.13 -15.20
N ASP A 30 25.43 -14.66 -15.97
CA ASP A 30 26.13 -13.82 -16.94
C ASP A 30 25.18 -13.41 -18.10
N ASP A 31 25.56 -12.45 -18.89
CA ASP A 31 24.72 -11.92 -19.98
C ASP A 31 24.26 -13.01 -20.98
N ALA A 32 25.01 -14.06 -21.16
CA ALA A 32 24.67 -15.16 -22.07
C ALA A 32 23.64 -16.10 -21.46
N GLU A 33 23.76 -16.39 -20.16
CA GLU A 33 22.82 -17.20 -19.42
C GLU A 33 21.49 -16.49 -19.27
N GLU A 34 21.51 -15.18 -19.01
CA GLU A 34 20.31 -14.35 -18.92
C GLU A 34 19.57 -14.31 -20.26
N ARG A 35 20.26 -14.11 -21.36
CA ARG A 35 19.69 -14.15 -22.74
C ARG A 35 19.00 -15.47 -23.00
N ASN A 36 19.66 -16.59 -22.67
CA ASN A 36 19.11 -17.92 -22.86
C ASN A 36 17.86 -18.13 -21.99
N LEU A 37 17.88 -17.64 -20.74
CA LEU A 37 16.74 -17.72 -19.83
C LEU A 37 15.53 -16.94 -20.38
N ILE A 38 15.76 -15.70 -20.84
CA ILE A 38 14.69 -14.87 -21.40
C ILE A 38 14.15 -15.47 -22.70
N GLN A 39 15.02 -16.02 -23.56
CA GLN A 39 14.55 -16.69 -24.77
C GLN A 39 13.63 -17.87 -24.43
N LYS A 40 14.03 -18.74 -23.50
CA LYS A 40 13.20 -19.86 -23.05
C LYS A 40 11.87 -19.40 -22.41
N PHE A 41 11.91 -18.33 -21.64
CA PHE A 41 10.70 -17.69 -21.10
C PHE A 41 9.77 -17.22 -22.23
N MET A 42 10.30 -16.54 -23.24
CA MET A 42 9.55 -16.08 -24.41
C MET A 42 9.00 -17.26 -25.24
N ASP A 43 9.69 -18.38 -25.27
CA ASP A 43 9.24 -19.62 -25.90
C ASP A 43 8.16 -20.37 -25.09
N GLY A 44 7.86 -19.92 -23.85
CA GLY A 44 6.81 -20.46 -23.01
C GLY A 44 7.25 -21.54 -22.02
N ASP A 45 8.55 -21.66 -21.75
CA ASP A 45 9.06 -22.57 -20.72
C ASP A 45 8.69 -22.06 -19.32
N LYS A 46 7.89 -22.86 -18.61
CA LYS A 46 7.40 -22.51 -17.25
C LYS A 46 8.51 -22.43 -16.20
N ASN A 47 9.54 -23.27 -16.32
CA ASN A 47 10.68 -23.22 -15.40
C ASN A 47 11.51 -21.96 -15.64
N ALA A 48 11.73 -21.63 -16.90
CA ALA A 48 12.41 -20.38 -17.29
C ALA A 48 11.61 -19.15 -16.80
N ARG A 49 10.28 -19.17 -16.89
CA ARG A 49 9.41 -18.13 -16.34
C ARG A 49 9.65 -17.91 -14.85
N ASN A 50 9.61 -18.97 -14.06
CA ASN A 50 9.80 -18.86 -12.61
C ASN A 50 11.19 -18.31 -12.26
N ARG A 51 12.24 -18.84 -12.90
CA ARG A 51 13.61 -18.37 -12.70
C ARG A 51 13.79 -16.90 -13.15
N PHE A 52 13.12 -16.49 -14.21
CA PHE A 52 13.14 -15.10 -14.65
C PHE A 52 12.50 -14.17 -13.62
N VAL A 53 11.33 -14.55 -13.05
CA VAL A 53 10.70 -13.81 -11.95
C VAL A 53 11.65 -13.69 -10.76
N GLU A 54 12.23 -14.81 -10.31
CA GLU A 54 13.18 -14.84 -9.18
C GLU A 54 14.36 -13.87 -9.40
N ASN A 55 14.94 -13.87 -10.59
CA ASN A 55 16.05 -12.98 -10.93
C ASN A 55 15.68 -11.49 -10.90
N ARG A 56 14.39 -11.14 -11.09
CA ARG A 56 13.89 -9.75 -11.06
C ARG A 56 13.51 -9.24 -9.68
N LEU A 57 13.45 -10.10 -8.66
CA LEU A 57 13.11 -9.68 -7.29
C LEU A 57 14.10 -8.63 -6.75
N ALA A 58 15.39 -8.75 -7.05
CA ALA A 58 16.38 -7.75 -6.65
C ALA A 58 16.15 -6.38 -7.33
N GLN A 59 15.65 -6.38 -8.57
CA GLN A 59 15.27 -5.15 -9.28
C GLN A 59 14.07 -4.48 -8.61
N VAL A 60 13.06 -5.24 -8.18
CA VAL A 60 11.90 -4.72 -7.42
C VAL A 60 12.37 -4.03 -6.14
N VAL A 61 13.24 -4.65 -5.37
CA VAL A 61 13.81 -4.04 -4.15
C VAL A 61 14.55 -2.74 -4.45
N LYS A 62 15.32 -2.70 -5.54
CA LYS A 62 16.03 -1.50 -5.97
C LYS A 62 15.05 -0.38 -6.34
N ILE A 63 13.98 -0.69 -7.05
CA ILE A 63 12.93 0.27 -7.39
C ILE A 63 12.22 0.77 -6.12
N ALA A 64 11.79 -0.13 -5.24
CA ALA A 64 11.11 0.23 -4.00
C ALA A 64 11.96 1.17 -3.11
N ARG A 65 13.26 0.98 -3.06
CA ARG A 65 14.19 1.86 -2.32
C ARG A 65 14.20 3.30 -2.80
N ASN A 66 13.89 3.57 -4.06
CA ASN A 66 13.79 4.94 -4.58
C ASN A 66 12.64 5.72 -3.92
N TYR A 67 11.71 5.02 -3.28
CA TYR A 67 10.58 5.61 -2.55
C TYR A 67 10.84 5.82 -1.05
N ALA A 68 12.01 5.46 -0.54
CA ALA A 68 12.36 5.59 0.88
C ALA A 68 12.22 7.04 1.40
N ASP A 69 12.42 8.01 0.52
CA ASP A 69 12.33 9.44 0.85
C ASP A 69 10.91 10.02 0.74
N ARG A 70 9.94 9.26 0.27
CA ARG A 70 8.54 9.70 0.24
C ARG A 70 8.01 9.92 1.65
N GLU A 71 7.18 10.93 1.81
CA GLU A 71 6.68 11.38 3.13
C GLU A 71 5.94 10.28 3.88
N ASN A 72 5.12 9.49 3.15
CA ASN A 72 4.38 8.36 3.72
C ASN A 72 5.31 7.27 4.29
N VAL A 73 6.45 7.05 3.64
CA VAL A 73 7.46 6.07 4.07
C VAL A 73 8.25 6.61 5.27
N LYS A 74 8.71 7.86 5.22
CA LYS A 74 9.41 8.52 6.34
C LYS A 74 8.57 8.60 7.61
N LYS A 75 7.28 8.84 7.47
CA LYS A 75 6.33 8.88 8.60
C LYS A 75 5.93 7.48 9.10
N GLY A 76 6.42 6.42 8.46
CA GLY A 76 6.08 5.04 8.83
C GLY A 76 4.60 4.68 8.59
N ILE A 77 3.97 5.36 7.64
CA ILE A 77 2.60 5.12 7.19
C ILE A 77 2.56 3.87 6.32
N THR A 78 3.53 3.78 5.41
CA THR A 78 3.77 2.61 4.56
C THR A 78 5.18 2.11 4.83
N GLY A 79 5.32 0.81 5.08
CA GLY A 79 6.61 0.17 5.30
C GLY A 79 7.33 -0.16 3.99
N MET A 80 8.65 -0.33 4.06
CA MET A 80 9.44 -0.78 2.90
C MET A 80 9.04 -2.20 2.46
N ASP A 81 8.62 -3.05 3.40
CA ASP A 81 8.09 -4.39 3.16
C ASP A 81 6.77 -4.35 2.35
N GLU A 82 5.89 -3.39 2.64
CA GLU A 82 4.66 -3.18 1.86
C GLU A 82 4.98 -2.71 0.44
N LEU A 83 5.92 -1.78 0.27
CA LEU A 83 6.36 -1.32 -1.06
C LEU A 83 6.96 -2.46 -1.89
N ILE A 84 7.77 -3.32 -1.27
CA ILE A 84 8.37 -4.48 -1.94
C ILE A 84 7.28 -5.51 -2.30
N ALA A 85 6.33 -5.77 -1.39
CA ALA A 85 5.24 -6.70 -1.66
C ALA A 85 4.39 -6.23 -2.84
N GLU A 86 4.02 -4.95 -2.87
CA GLU A 86 3.27 -4.37 -3.99
C GLU A 86 4.08 -4.33 -5.27
N GLY A 87 5.37 -4.00 -5.19
CA GLY A 87 6.29 -4.09 -6.32
C GLY A 87 6.40 -5.50 -6.91
N ASN A 88 6.33 -6.55 -6.07
CA ASN A 88 6.30 -7.93 -6.55
C ASN A 88 4.99 -8.26 -7.30
N VAL A 89 3.86 -7.67 -6.89
CA VAL A 89 2.61 -7.77 -7.67
C VAL A 89 2.79 -7.12 -9.04
N GLY A 90 3.34 -5.90 -9.09
CA GLY A 90 3.66 -5.23 -10.36
C GLY A 90 4.61 -6.03 -11.24
N LEU A 91 5.61 -6.72 -10.66
CA LEU A 91 6.47 -7.63 -11.43
C LEU A 91 5.67 -8.76 -12.08
N LEU A 92 4.74 -9.40 -11.36
CA LEU A 92 3.91 -10.47 -11.92
C LEU A 92 2.96 -9.95 -13.01
N GLU A 93 2.45 -8.73 -12.87
CA GLU A 93 1.66 -8.06 -13.91
C GLU A 93 2.50 -7.80 -15.16
N ALA A 94 3.74 -7.28 -15.00
CA ALA A 94 4.66 -7.10 -16.12
C ALA A 94 4.94 -8.41 -16.88
N ILE A 95 5.16 -9.51 -16.14
CA ILE A 95 5.36 -10.83 -16.74
C ILE A 95 4.13 -11.25 -17.58
N SER A 96 2.92 -11.03 -17.04
CA SER A 96 1.68 -11.35 -17.76
C SER A 96 1.52 -10.49 -19.03
N VAL A 97 1.81 -9.19 -18.95
CA VAL A 97 1.81 -8.28 -20.11
C VAL A 97 2.79 -8.74 -21.20
N ILE A 98 4.00 -9.16 -20.79
CA ILE A 98 5.01 -9.66 -21.72
C ILE A 98 4.55 -10.97 -22.38
N GLU A 99 3.96 -11.90 -21.60
CA GLU A 99 3.46 -13.19 -22.11
C GLU A 99 2.30 -13.01 -23.10
N GLU A 100 1.39 -12.07 -22.84
CA GLU A 100 0.25 -11.78 -23.70
C GLU A 100 0.63 -11.04 -24.98
N ASN A 101 1.67 -10.21 -24.92
CA ASN A 101 2.06 -9.30 -26.00
C ASN A 101 3.48 -9.56 -26.54
N LYS A 102 3.92 -10.81 -26.59
CA LYS A 102 5.29 -11.21 -26.93
C LYS A 102 5.88 -10.50 -28.14
N LYS A 103 5.06 -10.24 -29.16
CA LYS A 103 5.50 -9.57 -30.40
C LYS A 103 6.06 -8.16 -30.16
N ASN A 104 5.66 -7.50 -29.08
CA ASN A 104 6.13 -6.16 -28.72
C ASN A 104 7.50 -6.18 -28.02
N PHE A 105 7.92 -7.37 -27.59
CA PHE A 105 9.12 -7.59 -26.78
C PHE A 105 10.20 -8.39 -27.53
N VAL A 106 10.07 -8.53 -28.83
CA VAL A 106 11.07 -9.16 -29.71
C VAL A 106 11.39 -8.24 -30.88
N ASP A 107 12.58 -8.42 -31.46
CA ASP A 107 12.96 -7.75 -32.69
C ASP A 107 12.41 -8.47 -33.94
N SER A 108 12.77 -7.96 -35.13
CA SER A 108 12.35 -8.54 -36.42
C SER A 108 12.82 -9.97 -36.64
N ASN A 109 13.83 -10.42 -35.90
CA ASN A 109 14.41 -11.78 -35.97
C ASN A 109 13.86 -12.69 -34.84
N ASN A 110 12.80 -12.23 -34.11
CA ASN A 110 12.21 -12.90 -32.96
C ASN A 110 13.20 -13.09 -31.79
N VAL A 111 14.17 -12.19 -31.67
CA VAL A 111 15.11 -12.14 -30.55
C VAL A 111 14.53 -11.21 -29.48
N PRO A 112 14.53 -11.59 -28.18
CA PRO A 112 14.02 -10.75 -27.09
C PRO A 112 14.72 -9.39 -27.04
N ASN A 113 13.90 -8.34 -26.93
CA ASN A 113 14.37 -6.97 -26.72
C ASN A 113 14.43 -6.68 -25.21
N PHE A 114 15.63 -6.72 -24.64
CA PHE A 114 15.87 -6.57 -23.20
C PHE A 114 15.42 -5.21 -22.67
N ASP A 115 15.69 -4.14 -23.41
CA ASP A 115 15.31 -2.77 -22.98
C ASP A 115 13.79 -2.62 -22.87
N SER A 116 13.04 -3.23 -23.80
CA SER A 116 11.58 -3.23 -23.78
C SER A 116 11.04 -4.07 -22.61
N ILE A 117 11.65 -5.20 -22.31
CA ILE A 117 11.28 -6.10 -21.22
C ILE A 117 11.57 -5.42 -19.88
N ASP A 118 12.76 -4.88 -19.68
CA ASP A 118 13.14 -4.18 -18.46
C ASP A 118 12.33 -2.89 -18.26
N GLY A 119 12.01 -2.19 -19.35
CA GLY A 119 11.13 -1.03 -19.32
C GLY A 119 9.71 -1.37 -18.87
N ALA A 120 9.14 -2.48 -19.35
CA ALA A 120 7.82 -2.94 -18.92
C ALA A 120 7.82 -3.33 -17.43
N ILE A 121 8.84 -4.05 -16.98
CA ILE A 121 8.99 -4.41 -15.56
C ILE A 121 9.09 -3.14 -14.70
N TYR A 122 9.95 -2.20 -15.06
CA TYR A 122 10.10 -0.95 -14.32
C TYR A 122 8.78 -0.19 -14.22
N MET A 123 8.04 -0.10 -15.33
CA MET A 123 6.79 0.64 -15.41
C MET A 123 5.71 0.00 -14.53
N GLU A 124 5.48 -1.31 -14.63
CA GLU A 124 4.45 -1.98 -13.85
C GLU A 124 4.78 -2.02 -12.35
N VAL A 125 6.04 -2.25 -11.98
CA VAL A 125 6.49 -2.18 -10.58
C VAL A 125 6.29 -0.78 -10.02
N THR A 126 6.63 0.25 -10.78
CA THR A 126 6.45 1.66 -10.37
C THR A 126 4.97 2.00 -10.23
N ASN A 127 4.13 1.60 -11.20
CA ASN A 127 2.69 1.84 -11.16
C ASN A 127 2.04 1.19 -9.93
N ALA A 128 2.40 -0.04 -9.60
CA ALA A 128 1.88 -0.75 -8.44
C ALA A 128 2.25 -0.02 -7.14
N ILE A 129 3.51 0.39 -6.97
CA ILE A 129 3.99 1.12 -5.79
C ILE A 129 3.32 2.50 -5.67
N GLU A 130 3.22 3.26 -6.76
CA GLU A 130 2.56 4.59 -6.75
C GLU A 130 1.08 4.45 -6.42
N SER A 131 0.39 3.45 -6.97
CA SER A 131 -1.03 3.17 -6.67
C SER A 131 -1.26 2.87 -5.18
N LEU A 132 -0.38 2.09 -4.56
CA LEU A 132 -0.41 1.86 -3.12
C LEU A 132 -0.25 3.16 -2.34
N LEU A 133 0.74 3.97 -2.68
CA LEU A 133 1.02 5.23 -1.99
C LEU A 133 -0.14 6.24 -2.13
N ASP A 134 -0.77 6.31 -3.29
CA ASP A 134 -1.92 7.17 -3.54
C ASP A 134 -3.14 6.73 -2.73
N THR A 135 -3.41 5.43 -2.66
CA THR A 135 -4.51 4.86 -1.85
C THR A 135 -4.32 5.17 -0.37
N VAL A 136 -3.12 4.93 0.16
CA VAL A 136 -2.80 5.18 1.58
C VAL A 136 -2.88 6.66 1.92
N THR A 137 -2.46 7.54 1.03
CA THR A 137 -2.56 9.01 1.23
C THR A 137 -4.02 9.44 1.26
N SER A 138 -4.84 8.98 0.32
CA SER A 138 -6.27 9.29 0.24
C SER A 138 -7.03 8.85 1.48
N ASP A 139 -6.81 7.64 1.98
CA ASP A 139 -7.47 7.11 3.16
C ASP A 139 -7.12 7.92 4.42
N LYS A 140 -5.85 8.32 4.58
CA LYS A 140 -5.43 9.14 5.73
C LYS A 140 -5.90 10.58 5.68
N ASP A 141 -5.95 11.18 4.52
CA ASP A 141 -6.49 12.52 4.35
C ASP A 141 -7.98 12.51 4.69
N TRP A 142 -8.71 11.47 4.30
CA TRP A 142 -10.10 11.28 4.66
C TRP A 142 -10.29 11.07 6.17
N GLU A 143 -9.52 10.15 6.80
CA GLU A 143 -9.57 9.91 8.25
C GLU A 143 -9.27 11.18 9.06
N SER A 144 -8.24 11.93 8.66
CA SER A 144 -7.85 13.17 9.30
C SER A 144 -8.94 14.24 9.18
N ALA A 145 -9.58 14.36 8.01
CA ALA A 145 -10.68 15.29 7.77
C ALA A 145 -11.92 14.92 8.61
N VAL A 146 -12.27 13.63 8.68
CA VAL A 146 -13.39 13.16 9.50
C VAL A 146 -13.12 13.41 10.99
N LEU A 147 -11.89 13.13 11.47
CA LEU A 147 -11.52 13.39 12.86
C LEU A 147 -11.59 14.88 13.20
N ALA A 148 -11.05 15.76 12.35
CA ALA A 148 -11.11 17.21 12.55
C ALA A 148 -12.57 17.73 12.63
N ARG A 149 -13.44 17.24 11.73
CA ARG A 149 -14.87 17.60 11.73
C ARG A 149 -15.61 17.05 12.93
N THR A 150 -15.28 15.83 13.37
CA THR A 150 -15.85 15.24 14.60
C THR A 150 -15.50 16.06 15.84
N ASN A 151 -14.24 16.49 15.96
CA ASN A 151 -13.81 17.34 17.06
C ASN A 151 -14.50 18.69 17.03
N LEU A 152 -14.59 19.32 15.86
CA LEU A 152 -15.31 20.59 15.70
C LEU A 152 -16.79 20.48 16.11
N LEU A 153 -17.48 19.41 15.70
CA LEU A 153 -18.88 19.17 16.08
C LEU A 153 -19.04 18.95 17.57
N ASN A 154 -18.15 18.21 18.21
CA ASN A 154 -18.19 17.96 19.65
C ASN A 154 -17.98 19.25 20.45
N GLU A 155 -17.01 20.07 20.07
CA GLU A 155 -16.77 21.36 20.71
C GLU A 155 -17.95 22.35 20.51
N ALA A 156 -18.45 22.41 19.27
CA ALA A 156 -19.62 23.23 18.97
C ALA A 156 -20.86 22.80 19.77
N ALA A 157 -21.11 21.49 19.82
CA ALA A 157 -22.24 20.95 20.59
C ALA A 157 -22.12 21.26 22.11
N LYS A 158 -20.91 21.15 22.68
CA LYS A 158 -20.64 21.49 24.06
C LYS A 158 -20.88 22.98 24.32
N TYR A 159 -20.29 23.85 23.53
CA TYR A 159 -20.44 25.28 23.63
C TYR A 159 -21.92 25.72 23.53
N MET A 160 -22.63 25.26 22.50
CA MET A 160 -24.03 25.59 22.30
C MET A 160 -24.93 25.03 23.43
N THR A 161 -24.59 23.87 23.98
CA THR A 161 -25.34 23.31 25.15
C THR A 161 -25.19 24.20 26.39
N GLU A 162 -23.99 24.71 26.64
CA GLU A 162 -23.73 25.64 27.74
C GLU A 162 -24.47 26.97 27.55
N GLU A 163 -24.50 27.53 26.35
CA GLU A 163 -25.18 28.79 26.03
C GLU A 163 -26.72 28.67 26.02
N MET A 164 -27.24 27.58 25.46
CA MET A 164 -28.68 27.40 25.25
C MET A 164 -29.39 26.66 26.40
N GLY A 165 -28.64 26.02 27.30
CA GLY A 165 -29.17 25.17 28.36
C GLY A 165 -29.84 23.87 27.88
N ARG A 166 -29.66 23.50 26.60
CA ARG A 166 -30.17 22.27 25.98
C ARG A 166 -29.22 21.80 24.87
N VAL A 167 -29.31 20.51 24.49
CA VAL A 167 -28.57 19.96 23.37
C VAL A 167 -29.04 20.61 22.07
N PRO A 168 -28.13 21.11 21.22
CA PRO A 168 -28.48 21.69 19.91
C PRO A 168 -28.97 20.62 18.93
N THR A 169 -29.82 21.04 18.00
CA THR A 169 -30.26 20.21 16.88
C THR A 169 -29.16 20.11 15.81
N LYS A 170 -29.32 19.19 14.88
CA LYS A 170 -28.36 19.04 13.74
C LYS A 170 -28.35 20.25 12.82
N GLU A 171 -29.54 20.88 12.68
CA GLU A 171 -29.72 22.08 11.90
C GLU A 171 -29.00 23.28 12.55
N GLU A 172 -29.12 23.43 13.85
CA GLU A 172 -28.41 24.46 14.64
C GLU A 172 -26.89 24.25 14.60
N LEU A 173 -26.42 22.99 14.73
CA LEU A 173 -25.01 22.66 14.57
C LEU A 173 -24.51 22.96 13.14
N SER A 174 -25.31 22.68 12.12
CA SER A 174 -24.97 22.96 10.72
C SER A 174 -24.85 24.46 10.47
N GLU A 175 -25.77 25.25 11.02
CA GLU A 175 -25.75 26.71 10.92
C GLU A 175 -24.50 27.31 11.59
N TYR A 176 -24.13 26.79 12.75
CA TYR A 176 -22.99 27.24 13.54
C TYR A 176 -21.65 26.83 12.91
N THR A 177 -21.51 25.55 12.56
CA THR A 177 -20.23 24.97 12.05
C THR A 177 -20.03 25.11 10.56
N LYS A 178 -21.08 25.42 9.81
CA LYS A 178 -21.15 25.43 8.34
C LYS A 178 -20.93 24.03 7.71
N ILE A 179 -21.04 22.97 8.50
CA ILE A 179 -21.01 21.58 8.02
C ILE A 179 -22.43 21.19 7.58
N PRO A 180 -22.65 20.64 6.39
CA PRO A 180 -23.97 20.20 5.93
C PRO A 180 -24.62 19.19 6.87
N VAL A 181 -25.96 19.30 7.06
CA VAL A 181 -26.73 18.43 7.98
C VAL A 181 -26.55 16.94 7.65
N ASP A 182 -26.47 16.58 6.36
CA ASP A 182 -26.28 15.17 5.95
C ASP A 182 -24.91 14.65 6.32
N GLU A 183 -23.88 15.48 6.26
CA GLU A 183 -22.54 15.15 6.72
C GLU A 183 -22.49 15.00 8.25
N ILE A 184 -23.14 15.91 9.00
CA ILE A 184 -23.29 15.78 10.46
C ILE A 184 -23.96 14.46 10.81
N ARG A 185 -25.00 14.08 10.08
CA ARG A 185 -25.72 12.81 10.28
C ARG A 185 -24.81 11.61 10.04
N GLY A 186 -23.99 11.65 9.01
CA GLY A 186 -23.00 10.60 8.68
C GLY A 186 -21.96 10.45 9.79
N ILE A 187 -21.33 11.55 10.22
CA ILE A 187 -20.32 11.55 11.30
C ILE A 187 -20.90 11.03 12.62
N MET A 188 -22.09 11.48 13.00
CA MET A 188 -22.77 11.01 14.22
C MET A 188 -23.22 9.55 14.13
N GLY A 189 -23.52 9.04 12.91
CA GLY A 189 -23.82 7.62 12.66
C GLY A 189 -22.60 6.74 12.87
N LEU A 190 -21.46 7.12 12.33
CA LEU A 190 -20.19 6.42 12.53
C LEU A 190 -19.79 6.33 14.02
N SER A 191 -20.00 7.40 14.78
CA SER A 191 -19.72 7.43 16.23
C SER A 191 -20.62 6.45 17.02
N LYS A 192 -21.88 6.27 16.62
CA LYS A 192 -22.78 5.30 17.25
C LYS A 192 -22.45 3.86 16.93
N ASP A 193 -22.02 3.58 15.72
CA ASP A 193 -21.62 2.24 15.30
C ASP A 193 -20.30 1.82 15.96
N THR A 194 -19.36 2.74 16.15
CA THR A 194 -18.13 2.49 16.91
C THR A 194 -18.41 2.21 18.39
N GLN A 195 -19.36 2.89 19.00
CA GLN A 195 -19.81 2.60 20.37
C GLN A 195 -20.50 1.24 20.48
N ARG A 196 -21.34 0.86 19.51
CA ARG A 196 -21.98 -0.48 19.49
C ARG A 196 -20.96 -1.61 19.34
N ILE A 197 -19.88 -1.42 18.58
CA ILE A 197 -18.80 -2.40 18.44
C ILE A 197 -18.02 -2.53 19.76
N ALA A 198 -17.79 -1.44 20.48
CA ALA A 198 -17.16 -1.45 21.80
C ALA A 198 -18.00 -2.17 22.85
N ASP A 199 -19.33 -1.99 22.80
CA ASP A 199 -20.29 -2.63 23.73
C ASP A 199 -20.52 -4.12 23.44
N THR A 200 -20.19 -4.60 22.21
CA THR A 200 -20.32 -6.03 21.83
C THR A 200 -19.04 -6.84 22.06
N THR A 201 -17.95 -6.24 22.53
CA THR A 201 -16.76 -7.00 22.95
C THR A 201 -17.09 -7.76 24.25
N PRO A 202 -17.05 -9.12 24.30
CA PRO A 202 -17.43 -9.88 25.48
C PRO A 202 -16.53 -9.51 26.66
N GLY A 203 -17.12 -8.93 27.68
CA GLY A 203 -16.44 -8.59 28.92
C GLY A 203 -15.73 -9.79 29.51
N HIS A 204 -14.45 -9.62 29.78
CA HIS A 204 -13.70 -10.51 30.64
C HIS A 204 -14.37 -10.51 32.02
N LYS A 205 -15.09 -11.57 32.32
CA LYS A 205 -15.58 -11.81 33.70
C LYS A 205 -14.37 -12.08 34.56
N SER A 206 -14.03 -11.12 35.41
CA SER A 206 -13.17 -11.37 36.57
C SER A 206 -13.91 -12.33 37.53
N ILE A 207 -13.26 -13.43 37.85
CA ILE A 207 -13.52 -14.23 39.06
C ILE A 207 -12.41 -13.92 40.06
#